data_756c4a81a2b73097e9acea5dbb85576c
#
_entry.id   756c4a81a2b73097e9acea5dbb85576c
#
_cell.length_a   1.000
_cell.length_b   1.000
_cell.length_c   1.000
_cell.angle_alpha   90.00
_cell.angle_beta   90.00
_cell.angle_gamma   90.00
#
_symmetry.space_group_name_H-M   'P 1'
#
loop_
_entity.id
_entity.type
_entity.pdbx_description
1 polymer ?
#
loop_
_entity_poly.entity_id
_entity_poly.type
_entity_poly.pdbx_seq_one_letter_code
_entity_poly.pdbx_strand_id
1 'polypeptide(L)'
;MFQQFWKIFESAEKERDLLRQKQKNKRSLKKEEIRKTVLSKEAFKQHDGLSSKVWNEDGHLKLEVKLKLKRIANAFLRDHNVDPDAVEDIYFTGSLAGYNYHPDSDIDLHIVVDFSKVNQDIDLVRDLFNSRRLVWNEQHNITIFGHEVEIYIEDVDEVYDDEDRPVYSITKDQWIKKPRKEDRDFDYDSAMKKAHLIMHQIGLVRELMNQEKFVEAKRQAVRIFAKLKRMRKAGLQREGAYSPENIAFKILRKQGYIDQLAQYRSDSHDLMMSLPQ
;
A
#
# COMPACT_ATOMS: atom_id res chain seq x y z
N MET A 1 4.84 -22.69 40.44
CA MET A 1 3.75 -22.14 39.62
C MET A 1 4.24 -21.03 38.68
N PHE A 2 4.96 -20.00 39.13
CA PHE A 2 5.47 -18.88 38.31
C PHE A 2 6.45 -19.31 37.21
N GLN A 3 7.41 -20.21 37.49
CA GLN A 3 8.37 -20.71 36.49
C GLN A 3 7.73 -21.54 35.36
N GLN A 4 6.64 -22.23 35.65
CA GLN A 4 5.91 -23.03 34.68
C GLN A 4 5.11 -22.11 33.71
N PHE A 5 4.54 -21.02 34.27
CA PHE A 5 3.86 -19.99 33.49
C PHE A 5 4.81 -19.28 32.52
N TRP A 6 6.01 -18.92 32.99
CA TRP A 6 7.04 -18.28 32.12
C TRP A 6 7.50 -19.18 30.98
N LYS A 7 7.69 -20.49 31.24
CA LYS A 7 8.05 -21.45 30.17
C LYS A 7 6.96 -21.58 29.10
N ILE A 8 5.68 -21.57 29.49
CA ILE A 8 4.56 -21.63 28.57
C ILE A 8 4.49 -20.32 27.76
N PHE A 9 4.70 -19.19 28.41
CA PHE A 9 4.70 -17.87 27.76
C PHE A 9 5.82 -17.75 26.74
N GLU A 10 7.07 -18.08 27.10
CA GLU A 10 8.21 -18.11 26.18
C GLU A 10 8.02 -19.09 25.01
N SER A 11 7.41 -20.24 25.26
CA SER A 11 7.10 -21.21 24.21
C SER A 11 6.07 -20.66 23.21
N ALA A 12 5.01 -20.02 23.72
CA ALA A 12 3.97 -19.39 22.88
C ALA A 12 4.49 -18.17 22.12
N GLU A 13 5.47 -17.46 22.66
CA GLU A 13 6.11 -16.32 22.01
C GLU A 13 7.05 -16.81 20.88
N LYS A 14 7.85 -17.83 21.14
CA LYS A 14 8.69 -18.48 20.12
C LYS A 14 7.87 -19.09 18.96
N GLU A 15 6.74 -19.70 19.29
CA GLU A 15 5.83 -20.24 18.25
C GLU A 15 5.19 -19.13 17.41
N ARG A 16 4.79 -18.03 18.01
CA ARG A 16 4.29 -16.83 17.31
C ARG A 16 5.36 -16.23 16.39
N ASP A 17 6.59 -16.11 16.87
CA ASP A 17 7.69 -15.57 16.08
C ASP A 17 8.07 -16.50 14.91
N LEU A 18 8.05 -17.80 15.13
CA LEU A 18 8.26 -18.80 14.09
C LEU A 18 7.15 -18.74 13.01
N LEU A 19 5.90 -18.56 13.42
CA LEU A 19 4.77 -18.39 12.50
C LEU A 19 4.88 -17.08 11.71
N ARG A 20 5.26 -15.98 12.36
CA ARG A 20 5.53 -14.69 11.69
C ARG A 20 6.67 -14.82 10.66
N GLN A 21 7.73 -15.52 11.01
CA GLN A 21 8.88 -15.74 10.14
C GLN A 21 8.52 -16.63 8.93
N LYS A 22 7.72 -17.68 9.14
CA LYS A 22 7.18 -18.52 8.06
C LYS A 22 6.27 -17.74 7.12
N GLN A 23 5.41 -16.88 7.66
CA GLN A 23 4.54 -16.00 6.87
C GLN A 23 5.36 -14.97 6.07
N LYS A 24 6.37 -14.35 6.70
CA LYS A 24 7.29 -13.40 6.06
C LYS A 24 8.05 -14.05 4.90
N ASN A 25 8.55 -15.29 5.08
CA ASN A 25 9.22 -16.06 4.04
C ASN A 25 8.26 -16.45 2.90
N LYS A 26 7.04 -16.88 3.21
CA LYS A 26 6.01 -17.20 2.20
C LYS A 26 5.62 -15.97 1.38
N ARG A 27 5.53 -14.81 2.03
CA ARG A 27 5.27 -13.51 1.39
C ARG A 27 6.41 -13.09 0.47
N SER A 28 7.66 -13.27 0.92
CA SER A 28 8.85 -13.00 0.11
C SER A 28 8.90 -13.88 -1.14
N LEU A 29 8.65 -15.18 -1.01
CA LEU A 29 8.61 -16.11 -2.14
C LEU A 29 7.50 -15.78 -3.15
N LYS A 30 6.29 -15.45 -2.65
CA LYS A 30 5.18 -15.03 -3.52
C LYS A 30 5.50 -13.71 -4.23
N LYS A 31 6.11 -12.74 -3.54
CA LYS A 31 6.56 -11.47 -4.15
C LYS A 31 7.62 -11.71 -5.23
N GLU A 32 8.53 -12.66 -5.02
CA GLU A 32 9.59 -13.00 -5.97
C GLU A 32 9.03 -13.71 -7.22
N GLU A 33 8.02 -14.56 -7.07
CA GLU A 33 7.31 -15.20 -8.17
C GLU A 33 6.53 -14.19 -9.02
N ILE A 34 5.83 -13.23 -8.38
CA ILE A 34 5.15 -12.13 -9.04
C ILE A 34 6.12 -11.20 -9.78
N ARG A 35 7.30 -10.95 -9.22
CA ARG A 35 8.37 -10.14 -9.85
C ARG A 35 8.85 -10.72 -11.18
N LYS A 36 8.78 -12.04 -11.35
CA LYS A 36 9.19 -12.74 -12.59
C LYS A 36 8.10 -12.73 -13.66
N THR A 37 6.87 -12.38 -13.32
CA THR A 37 5.75 -12.35 -14.27
C THR A 37 5.76 -11.04 -15.05
N VAL A 38 5.97 -11.13 -16.36
CA VAL A 38 5.79 -9.97 -17.25
C VAL A 38 4.30 -9.60 -17.21
N LEU A 39 4.00 -8.37 -16.78
CA LEU A 39 2.64 -7.87 -16.79
C LEU A 39 2.22 -7.59 -18.22
N SER A 40 1.28 -8.36 -18.73
CA SER A 40 0.71 -8.13 -20.06
C SER A 40 -0.27 -6.94 -20.04
N LYS A 41 -0.59 -6.41 -21.23
CA LYS A 41 -1.60 -5.34 -21.40
C LYS A 41 -2.94 -5.76 -20.77
N GLU A 42 -3.28 -7.05 -20.84
CA GLU A 42 -4.51 -7.64 -20.29
C GLU A 42 -4.61 -7.49 -18.76
N ALA A 43 -3.48 -7.49 -18.06
CA ALA A 43 -3.45 -7.32 -16.60
C ALA A 43 -3.91 -5.93 -16.12
N PHE A 44 -4.04 -4.97 -17.04
CA PHE A 44 -4.51 -3.61 -16.75
C PHE A 44 -5.90 -3.32 -17.31
N LYS A 45 -6.53 -4.28 -17.99
CA LYS A 45 -7.91 -4.14 -18.46
C LYS A 45 -8.88 -4.10 -17.28
N GLN A 46 -9.96 -3.36 -17.46
CA GLN A 46 -11.06 -3.36 -16.50
C GLN A 46 -11.84 -4.68 -16.57
N HIS A 47 -12.33 -5.10 -15.43
CA HIS A 47 -13.28 -6.19 -15.30
C HIS A 47 -14.71 -5.72 -15.62
N ASP A 48 -15.57 -6.65 -16.03
CA ASP A 48 -16.97 -6.35 -16.31
C ASP A 48 -17.78 -5.99 -15.06
N GLY A 49 -17.40 -6.52 -13.90
CA GLY A 49 -18.03 -6.31 -12.62
C GLY A 49 -17.03 -6.03 -11.50
N LEU A 50 -17.55 -5.68 -10.35
CA LEU A 50 -16.79 -5.62 -9.11
C LEU A 50 -16.33 -7.04 -8.72
N SER A 51 -15.26 -7.14 -7.91
CA SER A 51 -14.73 -8.44 -7.47
C SER A 51 -15.77 -9.22 -6.67
N SER A 52 -16.26 -10.34 -7.23
CA SER A 52 -17.21 -11.22 -6.56
C SER A 52 -16.69 -11.86 -5.26
N LYS A 53 -15.39 -11.77 -4.98
CA LYS A 53 -14.82 -12.17 -3.69
C LYS A 53 -15.23 -11.23 -2.57
N VAL A 54 -15.36 -9.94 -2.88
CA VAL A 54 -15.53 -8.85 -1.90
C VAL A 54 -16.93 -8.28 -1.92
N TRP A 55 -17.54 -8.18 -3.12
CA TRP A 55 -18.83 -7.53 -3.37
C TRP A 55 -19.93 -8.55 -3.66
N ASN A 56 -21.16 -8.21 -3.27
CA ASN A 56 -22.38 -8.87 -3.71
C ASN A 56 -22.79 -8.39 -5.11
N GLU A 57 -23.74 -9.05 -5.71
CA GLU A 57 -24.32 -8.66 -7.00
C GLU A 57 -24.98 -7.28 -6.96
N ASP A 58 -25.52 -6.88 -5.81
CA ASP A 58 -26.13 -5.57 -5.57
C ASP A 58 -25.10 -4.43 -5.40
N GLY A 59 -23.81 -4.74 -5.44
CA GLY A 59 -22.74 -3.76 -5.27
C GLY A 59 -22.50 -3.33 -3.81
N HIS A 60 -22.99 -4.09 -2.83
CA HIS A 60 -22.66 -3.94 -1.41
C HIS A 60 -21.52 -4.87 -1.00
N LEU A 61 -20.77 -4.49 0.03
CA LEU A 61 -19.78 -5.39 0.62
C LEU A 61 -20.46 -6.64 1.19
N LYS A 62 -19.85 -7.81 0.96
CA LYS A 62 -20.27 -9.04 1.64
C LYS A 62 -20.21 -8.83 3.14
N LEU A 63 -21.22 -9.33 3.87
CA LEU A 63 -21.34 -9.11 5.32
C LEU A 63 -20.08 -9.54 6.08
N GLU A 64 -19.50 -10.68 5.72
CA GLU A 64 -18.27 -11.19 6.35
C GLU A 64 -17.07 -10.28 6.12
N VAL A 65 -16.94 -9.67 4.92
CA VAL A 65 -15.90 -8.69 4.58
C VAL A 65 -16.10 -7.42 5.41
N LYS A 66 -17.32 -6.88 5.40
CA LYS A 66 -17.68 -5.68 6.16
C LYS A 66 -17.38 -5.82 7.64
N LEU A 67 -17.81 -6.93 8.27
CA LEU A 67 -17.57 -7.19 9.69
C LEU A 67 -16.08 -7.36 10.00
N LYS A 68 -15.32 -8.00 9.11
CA LYS A 68 -13.89 -8.17 9.29
C LYS A 68 -13.15 -6.84 9.19
N LEU A 69 -13.47 -6.00 8.21
CA LEU A 69 -12.87 -4.67 8.04
C LEU A 69 -13.17 -3.75 9.22
N LYS A 70 -14.41 -3.75 9.75
CA LYS A 70 -14.74 -3.03 10.98
C LYS A 70 -13.91 -3.50 12.17
N ARG A 71 -13.69 -4.82 12.32
CA ARG A 71 -12.83 -5.35 13.39
C ARG A 71 -11.38 -4.91 13.25
N ILE A 72 -10.85 -4.88 12.04
CA ILE A 72 -9.47 -4.44 11.75
C ILE A 72 -9.31 -2.96 12.10
N ALA A 73 -10.23 -2.10 11.63
CA ALA A 73 -10.23 -0.68 11.97
C ALA A 73 -10.29 -0.45 13.48
N ASN A 74 -11.22 -1.12 14.16
CA ASN A 74 -11.37 -1.00 15.62
C ASN A 74 -10.15 -1.52 16.39
N ALA A 75 -9.44 -2.53 15.88
CA ALA A 75 -8.19 -3.00 16.50
C ALA A 75 -7.12 -1.92 16.40
N PHE A 76 -6.92 -1.32 15.21
CA PHE A 76 -6.00 -0.21 15.03
C PHE A 76 -6.30 0.97 15.95
N LEU A 77 -7.57 1.39 16.03
CA LEU A 77 -8.01 2.52 16.86
C LEU A 77 -7.71 2.28 18.34
N ARG A 78 -8.01 1.08 18.84
CA ARG A 78 -7.72 0.71 20.25
C ARG A 78 -6.23 0.66 20.55
N ASP A 79 -5.44 0.03 19.66
CA ASP A 79 -4.00 -0.14 19.87
C ASP A 79 -3.27 1.20 19.88
N HIS A 80 -3.90 2.23 19.31
CA HIS A 80 -3.34 3.58 19.23
C HIS A 80 -4.08 4.61 20.11
N ASN A 81 -5.04 4.17 20.92
CA ASN A 81 -5.83 5.02 21.84
C ASN A 81 -6.46 6.23 21.10
N VAL A 82 -7.03 5.96 19.91
CA VAL A 82 -7.77 6.99 19.18
C VAL A 82 -9.18 7.10 19.78
N ASP A 83 -9.60 8.33 20.10
CA ASP A 83 -10.94 8.59 20.62
C ASP A 83 -11.98 8.19 19.56
N PRO A 84 -12.95 7.32 19.89
CA PRO A 84 -14.04 6.98 18.98
C PRO A 84 -14.83 8.19 18.48
N ASP A 85 -14.96 9.25 19.30
CA ASP A 85 -15.68 10.47 18.94
C ASP A 85 -14.95 11.34 17.88
N ALA A 86 -13.67 11.04 17.65
CA ALA A 86 -12.90 11.65 16.57
C ALA A 86 -13.04 10.90 15.23
N VAL A 87 -13.60 9.68 15.24
CA VAL A 87 -13.75 8.84 14.04
C VAL A 87 -15.06 9.18 13.33
N GLU A 88 -14.98 9.72 12.12
CA GLU A 88 -16.14 10.13 11.33
C GLU A 88 -16.70 9.00 10.44
N ASP A 89 -15.82 8.21 9.82
CA ASP A 89 -16.25 7.09 8.95
C ASP A 89 -15.10 6.09 8.73
N ILE A 90 -15.44 4.95 8.15
CA ILE A 90 -14.47 3.94 7.68
C ILE A 90 -14.78 3.67 6.22
N TYR A 91 -13.79 3.89 5.33
CA TYR A 91 -13.96 3.74 3.90
C TYR A 91 -13.21 2.53 3.36
N PHE A 92 -13.84 1.89 2.39
CA PHE A 92 -13.20 0.96 1.48
C PHE A 92 -12.97 1.67 0.16
N THR A 93 -11.74 1.69 -0.32
CA THR A 93 -11.37 2.39 -1.56
C THR A 93 -10.34 1.59 -2.36
N GLY A 94 -9.64 2.22 -3.29
CA GLY A 94 -8.61 1.58 -4.10
C GLY A 94 -9.13 0.74 -5.26
N SER A 95 -8.27 -0.10 -5.82
CA SER A 95 -8.57 -0.84 -7.04
C SER A 95 -9.68 -1.88 -6.85
N LEU A 96 -9.78 -2.51 -5.68
CA LEU A 96 -10.83 -3.48 -5.35
C LEU A 96 -12.21 -2.85 -5.12
N ALA A 97 -12.27 -1.53 -4.89
CA ALA A 97 -13.50 -0.76 -4.89
C ALA A 97 -13.94 -0.36 -6.32
N GLY A 98 -13.16 -0.68 -7.34
CA GLY A 98 -13.42 -0.37 -8.74
C GLY A 98 -13.38 -1.59 -9.65
N TYR A 99 -13.28 -1.32 -10.95
CA TYR A 99 -13.22 -2.34 -11.99
C TYR A 99 -11.80 -2.69 -12.44
N ASN A 100 -10.79 -1.99 -11.92
CA ASN A 100 -9.38 -2.12 -12.29
C ASN A 100 -8.56 -2.92 -11.26
N TYR A 101 -9.22 -3.84 -10.55
CA TYR A 101 -8.57 -4.73 -9.59
C TYR A 101 -7.77 -5.84 -10.29
N HIS A 102 -6.86 -6.42 -9.54
CA HIS A 102 -6.02 -7.55 -9.93
C HIS A 102 -6.06 -8.60 -8.81
N PRO A 103 -5.78 -9.89 -9.07
CA PRO A 103 -5.69 -10.91 -8.01
C PRO A 103 -4.78 -10.55 -6.83
N ASP A 104 -3.78 -9.71 -7.06
CA ASP A 104 -2.85 -9.23 -6.02
C ASP A 104 -3.17 -7.79 -5.56
N SER A 105 -4.35 -7.25 -5.86
CA SER A 105 -4.76 -5.94 -5.34
C SER A 105 -4.95 -6.01 -3.84
N ASP A 106 -4.49 -4.97 -3.15
CA ASP A 106 -4.70 -4.79 -1.73
C ASP A 106 -6.10 -4.23 -1.45
N ILE A 107 -6.60 -4.45 -0.25
CA ILE A 107 -7.78 -3.78 0.29
C ILE A 107 -7.30 -2.51 0.99
N ASP A 108 -7.62 -1.36 0.42
CA ASP A 108 -7.30 -0.06 1.00
C ASP A 108 -8.40 0.31 2.00
N LEU A 109 -8.11 0.19 3.30
CA LEU A 109 -9.00 0.51 4.41
C LEU A 109 -8.64 1.87 4.98
N HIS A 110 -9.49 2.87 4.75
CA HIS A 110 -9.26 4.23 5.21
C HIS A 110 -10.14 4.53 6.43
N ILE A 111 -9.51 4.96 7.52
CA ILE A 111 -10.20 5.45 8.72
C ILE A 111 -10.17 6.97 8.65
N VAL A 112 -11.33 7.57 8.58
CA VAL A 112 -11.49 9.03 8.52
C VAL A 112 -11.63 9.56 9.94
N VAL A 113 -10.72 10.44 10.32
CA VAL A 113 -10.62 11.00 11.66
C VAL A 113 -10.62 12.52 11.55
N ASP A 114 -11.39 13.17 12.39
CA ASP A 114 -11.28 14.61 12.58
C ASP A 114 -10.00 14.92 13.39
N PHE A 115 -8.95 15.32 12.69
CA PHE A 115 -7.65 15.58 13.31
C PHE A 115 -7.71 16.71 14.34
N SER A 116 -8.63 17.66 14.18
CA SER A 116 -8.81 18.78 15.12
C SER A 116 -9.30 18.31 16.49
N LYS A 117 -10.05 17.20 16.55
CA LYS A 117 -10.47 16.56 17.81
C LYS A 117 -9.32 15.81 18.51
N VAL A 118 -8.25 15.49 17.79
CA VAL A 118 -7.07 14.82 18.36
C VAL A 118 -6.07 15.85 18.90
N ASN A 119 -5.70 16.84 18.10
CA ASN A 119 -4.84 17.95 18.49
C ASN A 119 -5.02 19.14 17.54
N GLN A 120 -4.80 20.35 18.03
CA GLN A 120 -4.86 21.57 17.22
C GLN A 120 -3.74 21.66 16.17
N ASP A 121 -2.61 21.00 16.39
CA ASP A 121 -1.52 20.88 15.41
C ASP A 121 -1.80 19.72 14.44
N ILE A 122 -2.50 20.04 13.36
CA ILE A 122 -2.96 19.08 12.34
C ILE A 122 -1.77 18.38 11.67
N ASP A 123 -0.66 19.08 11.43
CA ASP A 123 0.53 18.50 10.80
C ASP A 123 1.19 17.47 11.73
N LEU A 124 1.26 17.75 13.03
CA LEU A 124 1.72 16.78 14.03
C LEU A 124 0.83 15.54 14.07
N VAL A 125 -0.51 15.71 14.05
CA VAL A 125 -1.46 14.59 14.02
C VAL A 125 -1.27 13.75 12.75
N ARG A 126 -1.12 14.40 11.60
CA ARG A 126 -0.86 13.75 10.32
C ARG A 126 0.41 12.89 10.34
N ASP A 127 1.50 13.45 10.83
CA ASP A 127 2.78 12.75 10.93
C ASP A 127 2.71 11.58 11.93
N LEU A 128 2.03 11.77 13.05
CA LEU A 128 1.78 10.74 14.04
C LEU A 128 1.02 9.55 13.43
N PHE A 129 -0.12 9.80 12.78
CA PHE A 129 -0.93 8.74 12.18
C PHE A 129 -0.22 8.07 11.00
N ASN A 130 0.51 8.83 10.18
CA ASN A 130 1.33 8.26 9.11
C ASN A 130 2.39 7.29 9.67
N SER A 131 3.05 7.66 10.74
CA SER A 131 4.05 6.80 11.39
C SER A 131 3.39 5.54 11.99
N ARG A 132 2.29 5.69 12.70
CA ARG A 132 1.56 4.58 13.33
C ARG A 132 1.03 3.58 12.30
N ARG A 133 0.41 4.05 11.21
CA ARG A 133 -0.08 3.16 10.15
C ARG A 133 1.03 2.41 9.44
N LEU A 134 2.20 3.04 9.21
CA LEU A 134 3.34 2.37 8.60
C LEU A 134 3.83 1.21 9.46
N VAL A 135 3.98 1.44 10.77
CA VAL A 135 4.36 0.40 11.72
C VAL A 135 3.31 -0.71 11.79
N TRP A 136 2.02 -0.35 11.86
CA TRP A 136 0.93 -1.32 11.86
C TRP A 136 0.93 -2.20 10.62
N ASN A 137 0.96 -1.60 9.42
CA ASN A 137 0.95 -2.34 8.15
C ASN A 137 2.21 -3.23 7.99
N GLU A 138 3.34 -2.82 8.58
CA GLU A 138 4.55 -3.66 8.59
C GLU A 138 4.44 -4.84 9.56
N GLN A 139 3.87 -4.63 10.74
CA GLN A 139 3.75 -5.64 11.79
C GLN A 139 2.63 -6.66 11.52
N HIS A 140 1.58 -6.27 10.79
CA HIS A 140 0.41 -7.10 10.56
C HIS A 140 0.31 -7.52 9.09
N ASN A 141 0.08 -8.82 8.88
CA ASN A 141 -0.22 -9.37 7.57
C ASN A 141 -1.64 -9.95 7.57
N ILE A 142 -2.61 -9.05 7.52
CA ILE A 142 -4.02 -9.43 7.56
C ILE A 142 -4.51 -9.58 6.13
N THR A 143 -5.14 -10.70 5.81
CA THR A 143 -5.69 -10.96 4.48
C THR A 143 -7.17 -11.31 4.53
N ILE A 144 -7.92 -10.85 3.53
CA ILE A 144 -9.31 -11.23 3.29
C ILE A 144 -9.39 -11.81 1.86
N PHE A 145 -9.74 -13.09 1.76
CA PHE A 145 -9.78 -13.84 0.48
C PHE A 145 -8.49 -13.73 -0.36
N GLY A 146 -7.35 -13.63 0.31
CA GLY A 146 -6.03 -13.53 -0.31
C GLY A 146 -5.58 -12.12 -0.66
N HIS A 147 -6.41 -11.11 -0.44
CA HIS A 147 -6.06 -9.69 -0.57
C HIS A 147 -5.53 -9.15 0.75
N GLU A 148 -4.36 -8.52 0.75
CA GLU A 148 -3.80 -7.89 1.94
C GLU A 148 -4.62 -6.66 2.30
N VAL A 149 -4.78 -6.39 3.61
CA VAL A 149 -5.49 -5.20 4.09
C VAL A 149 -4.45 -4.18 4.54
N GLU A 150 -4.43 -3.03 3.88
CA GLU A 150 -3.62 -1.88 4.26
C GLU A 150 -4.48 -0.79 4.88
N ILE A 151 -4.07 -0.32 6.07
CA ILE A 151 -4.76 0.77 6.77
C ILE A 151 -4.17 2.11 6.36
N TYR A 152 -5.04 3.07 6.14
CA TYR A 152 -4.75 4.48 5.94
C TYR A 152 -5.57 5.31 6.92
N ILE A 153 -5.01 6.43 7.38
CA ILE A 153 -5.72 7.41 8.20
C ILE A 153 -5.76 8.71 7.42
N GLU A 154 -6.96 9.26 7.26
CA GLU A 154 -7.17 10.51 6.52
C GLU A 154 -7.90 11.50 7.43
N ASP A 155 -7.55 12.79 7.29
CA ASP A 155 -8.32 13.87 7.88
C ASP A 155 -9.68 13.98 7.18
N VAL A 156 -10.72 14.32 7.93
CA VAL A 156 -12.05 14.57 7.37
C VAL A 156 -12.02 15.61 6.25
N ASP A 157 -11.14 16.60 6.35
CA ASP A 157 -10.99 17.66 5.34
C ASP A 157 -10.22 17.23 4.08
N GLU A 158 -9.52 16.10 4.10
CA GLU A 158 -8.70 15.60 2.98
C GLU A 158 -9.40 14.54 2.11
N VAL A 159 -10.53 14.02 2.55
CA VAL A 159 -11.20 12.84 1.95
C VAL A 159 -11.59 13.04 0.48
N TYR A 160 -11.75 14.26 0.03
CA TYR A 160 -12.36 14.59 -1.28
C TYR A 160 -11.37 15.06 -2.35
N ASP A 161 -10.07 15.04 -2.07
CA ASP A 161 -9.04 15.57 -2.99
C ASP A 161 -8.85 14.75 -4.28
N ASP A 162 -9.36 13.51 -4.34
CA ASP A 162 -9.27 12.65 -5.53
C ASP A 162 -10.67 12.44 -6.15
N GLU A 163 -10.99 13.23 -7.19
CA GLU A 163 -12.29 13.19 -7.85
C GLU A 163 -12.65 11.84 -8.48
N ASP A 164 -11.67 11.02 -8.83
CA ASP A 164 -11.89 9.75 -9.55
C ASP A 164 -11.83 8.51 -8.64
N ARG A 165 -11.49 8.66 -7.37
CA ARG A 165 -11.35 7.54 -6.44
C ARG A 165 -12.72 7.00 -6.01
N PRO A 166 -13.06 5.74 -6.25
CA PRO A 166 -14.28 5.14 -5.71
C PRO A 166 -14.18 5.02 -4.18
N VAL A 167 -15.27 5.34 -3.48
CA VAL A 167 -15.34 5.35 -2.02
C VAL A 167 -16.63 4.69 -1.55
N TYR A 168 -16.50 3.63 -0.75
CA TYR A 168 -17.61 2.96 -0.08
C TYR A 168 -17.52 3.17 1.43
N SER A 169 -18.55 3.75 2.05
CA SER A 169 -18.66 3.84 3.49
C SER A 169 -19.02 2.49 4.09
N ILE A 170 -18.11 1.92 4.87
CA ILE A 170 -18.34 0.68 5.62
C ILE A 170 -19.27 0.95 6.81
N THR A 171 -19.20 2.15 7.39
CA THR A 171 -20.03 2.55 8.54
C THR A 171 -21.49 2.68 8.12
N LYS A 172 -21.75 3.42 7.03
CA LYS A 172 -23.09 3.72 6.49
C LYS A 172 -23.61 2.63 5.54
N ASP A 173 -22.75 1.67 5.15
CA ASP A 173 -23.04 0.57 4.22
C ASP A 173 -23.55 1.06 2.85
N GLN A 174 -22.90 2.09 2.32
CA GLN A 174 -23.30 2.71 1.05
C GLN A 174 -22.11 3.30 0.29
N TRP A 175 -22.29 3.43 -1.02
CA TRP A 175 -21.35 4.19 -1.85
C TRP A 175 -21.46 5.69 -1.56
N ILE A 176 -20.35 6.30 -1.19
CA ILE A 176 -20.18 7.76 -1.21
C ILE A 176 -19.89 8.17 -2.65
N LYS A 177 -19.02 7.41 -3.33
CA LYS A 177 -18.67 7.61 -4.71
C LYS A 177 -18.53 6.27 -5.44
N LYS A 178 -19.45 6.01 -6.36
CA LYS A 178 -19.47 4.75 -7.13
C LYS A 178 -18.32 4.72 -8.14
N PRO A 179 -17.73 3.53 -8.39
CA PRO A 179 -16.76 3.37 -9.45
C PRO A 179 -17.39 3.64 -10.81
N ARG A 180 -16.63 4.25 -11.69
CA ARG A 180 -17.02 4.44 -13.09
C ARG A 180 -16.23 3.50 -13.97
N LYS A 181 -16.90 2.88 -14.96
CA LYS A 181 -16.20 2.20 -16.03
C LYS A 181 -15.67 3.27 -16.99
N GLU A 182 -14.38 3.19 -17.26
CA GLU A 182 -13.77 4.02 -18.29
C GLU A 182 -13.50 3.12 -19.50
N ASP A 183 -14.24 3.33 -20.57
CA ASP A 183 -13.96 2.66 -21.85
C ASP A 183 -12.80 3.43 -22.55
N ARG A 184 -11.59 3.29 -21.97
CA ARG A 184 -10.38 3.95 -22.50
C ARG A 184 -9.36 2.88 -22.88
N ASP A 185 -8.99 2.89 -24.15
CA ASP A 185 -7.72 2.24 -24.54
C ASP A 185 -6.58 3.04 -23.92
N PHE A 186 -5.56 2.34 -23.43
CA PHE A 186 -4.40 2.97 -22.81
C PHE A 186 -3.12 2.59 -23.55
N ASP A 187 -2.19 3.54 -23.61
CA ASP A 187 -0.91 3.37 -24.29
C ASP A 187 0.05 2.55 -23.42
N TYR A 188 -0.10 1.21 -23.52
CA TYR A 188 0.75 0.25 -22.81
C TYR A 188 2.21 0.33 -23.26
N ASP A 189 2.47 0.59 -24.56
CA ASP A 189 3.83 0.66 -25.10
C ASP A 189 4.60 1.85 -24.54
N SER A 190 3.96 3.01 -24.45
CA SER A 190 4.53 4.17 -23.77
C SER A 190 4.78 3.92 -22.28
N ALA A 191 3.85 3.22 -21.61
CA ALA A 191 4.03 2.84 -20.21
C ALA A 191 5.25 1.91 -20.03
N MET A 192 5.40 0.90 -20.88
CA MET A 192 6.54 -0.01 -20.86
C MET A 192 7.87 0.71 -21.14
N LYS A 193 7.91 1.60 -22.13
CA LYS A 193 9.10 2.42 -22.42
C LYS A 193 9.52 3.25 -21.19
N LYS A 194 8.54 3.88 -20.51
CA LYS A 194 8.79 4.66 -19.29
C LYS A 194 9.29 3.77 -18.14
N ALA A 195 8.68 2.59 -17.96
CA ALA A 195 9.10 1.62 -16.95
C ALA A 195 10.53 1.15 -17.20
N HIS A 196 10.87 0.71 -18.42
CA HIS A 196 12.21 0.27 -18.78
C HIS A 196 13.28 1.35 -18.56
N LEU A 197 12.98 2.61 -18.87
CA LEU A 197 13.90 3.71 -18.60
C LEU A 197 14.21 3.85 -17.10
N ILE A 198 13.21 3.71 -16.24
CA ILE A 198 13.39 3.78 -14.80
C ILE A 198 14.11 2.52 -14.28
N MET A 199 13.78 1.33 -14.79
CA MET A 199 14.50 0.09 -14.44
C MET A 199 15.99 0.20 -14.72
N HIS A 200 16.35 0.74 -15.90
CA HIS A 200 17.74 1.00 -16.27
C HIS A 200 18.41 1.98 -15.27
N GLN A 201 17.73 3.06 -14.90
CA GLN A 201 18.27 4.02 -13.93
C GLN A 201 18.48 3.38 -12.55
N ILE A 202 17.58 2.47 -12.11
CA ILE A 202 17.73 1.71 -10.85
C ILE A 202 18.91 0.72 -10.97
N GLY A 203 19.11 0.12 -12.16
CA GLY A 203 20.30 -0.70 -12.43
C GLY A 203 21.61 0.06 -12.21
N LEU A 204 21.69 1.31 -12.66
CA LEU A 204 22.87 2.16 -12.43
C LEU A 204 23.09 2.47 -10.94
N VAL A 205 22.02 2.63 -10.15
CA VAL A 205 22.15 2.77 -8.68
C VAL A 205 22.75 1.51 -8.07
N ARG A 206 22.31 0.32 -8.51
CA ARG A 206 22.91 -0.97 -8.07
C ARG A 206 24.38 -1.04 -8.37
N GLU A 207 24.80 -0.61 -9.55
CA GLU A 207 26.22 -0.57 -9.94
C GLU A 207 27.04 0.36 -9.02
N LEU A 208 26.49 1.53 -8.67
CA LEU A 208 27.13 2.44 -7.72
C LEU A 208 27.25 1.81 -6.32
N MET A 209 26.24 1.07 -5.86
CA MET A 209 26.29 0.31 -4.60
C MET A 209 27.39 -0.74 -4.63
N ASN A 210 27.51 -1.51 -5.73
CA ASN A 210 28.55 -2.54 -5.90
C ASN A 210 29.96 -1.93 -5.97
N GLN A 211 30.08 -0.67 -6.40
CA GLN A 211 31.35 0.09 -6.42
C GLN A 211 31.63 0.84 -5.12
N GLU A 212 30.83 0.62 -4.08
CA GLU A 212 30.90 1.30 -2.78
C GLU A 212 30.78 2.84 -2.86
N LYS A 213 30.19 3.35 -3.95
CA LYS A 213 29.92 4.78 -4.18
C LYS A 213 28.60 5.19 -3.53
N PHE A 214 28.51 5.05 -2.22
CA PHE A 214 27.27 5.19 -1.46
C PHE A 214 26.67 6.60 -1.52
N VAL A 215 27.50 7.64 -1.55
CA VAL A 215 27.03 9.04 -1.66
C VAL A 215 26.30 9.27 -2.98
N GLU A 216 26.88 8.81 -4.08
CA GLU A 216 26.30 8.91 -5.42
C GLU A 216 25.06 8.04 -5.55
N ALA A 217 25.10 6.81 -5.03
CA ALA A 217 23.98 5.89 -5.02
C ALA A 217 22.77 6.48 -4.31
N LYS A 218 22.95 7.01 -3.09
CA LYS A 218 21.90 7.69 -2.33
C LYS A 218 21.32 8.88 -3.10
N ARG A 219 22.18 9.75 -3.63
CA ARG A 219 21.77 10.92 -4.39
C ARG A 219 20.94 10.54 -5.63
N GLN A 220 21.35 9.52 -6.38
CA GLN A 220 20.62 9.04 -7.55
C GLN A 220 19.29 8.39 -7.14
N ALA A 221 19.26 7.57 -6.10
CA ALA A 221 18.03 6.95 -5.59
C ALA A 221 16.98 8.01 -5.21
N VAL A 222 17.38 9.05 -4.47
CA VAL A 222 16.49 10.18 -4.11
C VAL A 222 15.94 10.88 -5.36
N ARG A 223 16.78 11.12 -6.36
CA ARG A 223 16.36 11.76 -7.62
C ARG A 223 15.34 10.91 -8.39
N ILE A 224 15.55 9.59 -8.44
CA ILE A 224 14.64 8.67 -9.11
C ILE A 224 13.30 8.63 -8.37
N PHE A 225 13.28 8.58 -7.04
CA PHE A 225 12.05 8.68 -6.26
C PHE A 225 11.28 9.97 -6.54
N ALA A 226 11.96 11.10 -6.51
CA ALA A 226 11.34 12.39 -6.80
C ALA A 226 10.77 12.45 -8.24
N LYS A 227 11.49 11.87 -9.22
CA LYS A 227 11.03 11.74 -10.60
C LYS A 227 9.78 10.86 -10.69
N LEU A 228 9.77 9.69 -10.05
CA LEU A 228 8.64 8.77 -10.01
C LEU A 228 7.39 9.43 -9.42
N LYS A 229 7.54 10.13 -8.29
CA LYS A 229 6.43 10.85 -7.63
C LYS A 229 5.83 11.92 -8.55
N ARG A 230 6.68 12.77 -9.17
CA ARG A 230 6.21 13.80 -10.11
C ARG A 230 5.56 13.21 -11.35
N MET A 231 6.18 12.17 -11.92
CA MET A 231 5.67 11.49 -13.12
C MET A 231 4.27 10.92 -12.86
N ARG A 232 4.10 10.19 -11.75
CA ARG A 232 2.81 9.62 -11.35
C ARG A 232 1.76 10.70 -11.12
N LYS A 233 2.11 11.76 -10.35
CA LYS A 233 1.17 12.87 -10.07
C LYS A 233 0.71 13.54 -11.35
N ALA A 234 1.63 13.87 -12.26
CA ALA A 234 1.29 14.49 -13.53
C ALA A 234 0.43 13.58 -14.42
N GLY A 235 0.73 12.27 -14.47
CA GLY A 235 -0.08 11.32 -15.23
C GLY A 235 -1.50 11.20 -14.68
N LEU A 236 -1.64 11.06 -13.36
CA LEU A 236 -2.95 11.00 -12.71
C LEU A 236 -3.79 12.26 -12.98
N GLN A 237 -3.18 13.43 -12.92
CA GLN A 237 -3.88 14.70 -13.20
C GLN A 237 -4.30 14.86 -14.67
N ARG A 238 -3.52 14.32 -15.62
CA ARG A 238 -3.78 14.48 -17.06
C ARG A 238 -4.76 13.44 -17.61
N GLU A 239 -4.59 12.17 -17.27
CA GLU A 239 -5.29 11.03 -17.87
C GLU A 239 -5.80 10.01 -16.85
N GLY A 240 -5.73 10.33 -15.54
CA GLY A 240 -6.24 9.46 -14.48
C GLY A 240 -5.45 8.16 -14.31
N ALA A 241 -6.13 7.14 -13.84
CA ALA A 241 -5.56 5.84 -13.45
C ALA A 241 -4.90 5.07 -14.62
N TYR A 242 -5.27 5.38 -15.85
CA TYR A 242 -4.80 4.72 -17.09
C TYR A 242 -3.69 5.50 -17.81
N SER A 243 -3.22 6.60 -17.25
CA SER A 243 -2.06 7.30 -17.82
C SER A 243 -0.84 6.38 -17.93
N PRO A 244 -0.06 6.48 -19.01
CA PRO A 244 1.17 5.70 -19.19
C PRO A 244 2.13 5.81 -18.00
N GLU A 245 2.16 6.95 -17.32
CA GLU A 245 2.97 7.21 -16.15
C GLU A 245 2.51 6.40 -14.94
N ASN A 246 1.19 6.33 -14.70
CA ASN A 246 0.65 5.57 -13.58
C ASN A 246 0.75 4.07 -13.83
N ILE A 247 0.54 3.62 -15.07
CA ILE A 247 0.74 2.21 -15.46
C ILE A 247 2.21 1.82 -15.31
N ALA A 248 3.16 2.66 -15.78
CA ALA A 248 4.58 2.44 -15.57
C ALA A 248 4.94 2.33 -14.09
N PHE A 249 4.37 3.18 -13.25
CA PHE A 249 4.54 3.08 -11.80
C PHE A 249 4.00 1.77 -11.24
N LYS A 250 2.80 1.32 -11.64
CA LYS A 250 2.22 0.03 -11.23
C LYS A 250 3.12 -1.14 -11.66
N ILE A 251 3.67 -1.12 -12.89
CA ILE A 251 4.62 -2.13 -13.38
C ILE A 251 5.85 -2.18 -12.48
N LEU A 252 6.49 -1.03 -12.24
CA LEU A 252 7.69 -0.93 -11.41
C LEU A 252 7.44 -1.40 -9.97
N ARG A 253 6.31 -1.02 -9.37
CA ARG A 253 5.91 -1.47 -8.02
C ARG A 253 5.72 -2.98 -7.98
N LYS A 254 4.99 -3.53 -8.93
CA LYS A 254 4.67 -4.97 -8.97
C LYS A 254 5.91 -5.82 -9.22
N GLN A 255 6.83 -5.35 -10.05
CA GLN A 255 8.11 -6.03 -10.28
C GLN A 255 9.16 -5.77 -9.18
N GLY A 256 8.80 -5.02 -8.12
CA GLY A 256 9.64 -4.79 -6.95
C GLY A 256 10.78 -3.79 -7.16
N TYR A 257 10.81 -3.07 -8.28
CA TYR A 257 11.84 -2.06 -8.52
C TYR A 257 11.75 -0.87 -7.57
N ILE A 258 10.53 -0.52 -7.11
CA ILE A 258 10.34 0.57 -6.15
C ILE A 258 10.88 0.16 -4.79
N ASP A 259 10.61 -1.07 -4.34
CA ASP A 259 11.14 -1.60 -3.09
C ASP A 259 12.67 -1.70 -3.13
N GLN A 260 13.22 -2.18 -4.26
CA GLN A 260 14.67 -2.26 -4.47
C GLN A 260 15.32 -0.88 -4.39
N LEU A 261 14.70 0.13 -5.02
CA LEU A 261 15.19 1.51 -4.96
C LEU A 261 15.13 2.08 -3.53
N ALA A 262 14.06 1.77 -2.77
CA ALA A 262 13.94 2.15 -1.37
C ALA A 262 15.03 1.52 -0.53
N GLN A 263 15.32 0.24 -0.75
CA GLN A 263 16.39 -0.49 -0.08
C GLN A 263 17.75 0.16 -0.38
N TYR A 264 18.09 0.41 -1.65
CA TYR A 264 19.36 1.07 -1.99
C TYR A 264 19.51 2.45 -1.34
N ARG A 265 18.42 3.21 -1.22
CA ARG A 265 18.45 4.51 -0.53
C ARG A 265 18.75 4.36 0.95
N SER A 266 18.16 3.36 1.61
CA SER A 266 18.39 3.07 3.04
C SER A 266 19.79 2.55 3.26
N ASP A 267 20.19 1.49 2.56
CA ASP A 267 21.47 0.84 2.71
C ASP A 267 22.64 1.79 2.44
N SER A 268 22.53 2.61 1.38
CA SER A 268 23.56 3.61 1.10
C SER A 268 23.69 4.66 2.21
N HIS A 269 22.58 5.02 2.86
CA HIS A 269 22.60 5.91 4.01
C HIS A 269 23.28 5.27 5.20
N ASP A 270 22.88 4.04 5.53
CA ASP A 270 23.38 3.33 6.70
C ASP A 270 24.88 3.03 6.55
N LEU A 271 25.33 2.62 5.36
CA LEU A 271 26.75 2.39 5.06
C LEU A 271 27.59 3.68 5.13
N MET A 272 27.02 4.83 4.73
CA MET A 272 27.69 6.13 4.89
C MET A 272 27.84 6.56 6.34
N MET A 273 26.92 6.15 7.22
CA MET A 273 26.89 6.54 8.64
C MET A 273 27.60 5.53 9.55
N SER A 274 27.88 4.33 9.04
CA SER A 274 28.56 3.26 9.79
C SER A 274 30.06 3.38 9.68
N LEU A 275 30.76 3.02 10.75
CA LEU A 275 32.22 2.80 10.72
C LEU A 275 32.50 1.36 10.33
N PRO A 276 33.57 1.08 9.57
CA PRO A 276 33.99 -0.28 9.27
C PRO A 276 34.26 -1.04 10.58
N GLN A 277 33.90 -2.34 10.60
CA GLN A 277 34.15 -3.23 11.72
C GLN A 277 35.63 -3.61 11.79
#